data_ffe7c76820034ab404aa031a2c6aac9e
#
_entry.id   ffe7c76820034ab404aa031a2c6aac9e
#
_cell.length_a   1.000
_cell.length_b   1.000
_cell.length_c   1.000
_cell.angle_alpha   90.00
_cell.angle_beta   90.00
_cell.angle_gamma   90.00
#
_symmetry.space_group_name_H-M   'P 1'
#
loop_
_entity.id
_entity.type
_entity.pdbx_description
1 polymer ?
#
loop_
_entity_poly.entity_id
_entity_poly.type
_entity_poly.pdbx_seq_one_letter_code
_entity_poly.pdbx_strand_id
1 'polypeptide(L)'
;MRIIKSMEEKYLLPSLELVEKVFTESECEENGKLVRSLVEEIRSKRFYLPELELIMVDSNADEVIGYVNFARFHLGGKYEDELLLLSPVAVKTELQRQHISKELIEYGFEKGKMLGYKAVIVEGNPMNYRSRGFVISANYGITAHESVGLPAPECLMVKDLVPGGLESIHGEVCYTDYDCLR
;
A
#
# COMPACT_ATOMS: atom_id res chain seq x y z
N MET A 1 23.94 2.15 5.41
CA MET A 1 23.40 2.70 4.15
C MET A 1 22.03 2.11 3.87
N ARG A 2 21.09 2.92 3.45
CA ARG A 2 19.72 2.50 3.18
C ARG A 2 19.52 2.23 1.69
N ILE A 3 18.95 1.07 1.36
CA ILE A 3 18.74 0.64 -0.02
C ILE A 3 17.30 0.21 -0.19
N ILE A 4 16.63 0.67 -1.24
CA ILE A 4 15.28 0.20 -1.61
C ILE A 4 15.42 -0.97 -2.58
N LYS A 5 14.67 -2.03 -2.30
CA LYS A 5 14.62 -3.24 -3.12
C LYS A 5 13.20 -3.73 -3.32
N SER A 6 12.96 -4.42 -4.42
CA SER A 6 11.80 -5.31 -4.53
C SER A 6 12.03 -6.55 -3.65
N MET A 7 10.94 -7.19 -3.24
CA MET A 7 10.99 -8.34 -2.34
C MET A 7 11.88 -9.46 -2.90
N GLU A 8 12.69 -10.02 -2.02
CA GLU A 8 13.52 -11.20 -2.26
C GLU A 8 13.20 -12.25 -1.19
N GLU A 9 13.43 -13.52 -1.51
CA GLU A 9 13.07 -14.65 -0.63
C GLU A 9 13.59 -14.50 0.81
N LYS A 10 14.83 -14.07 0.97
CA LYS A 10 15.45 -13.92 2.30
C LYS A 10 14.78 -12.85 3.18
N TYR A 11 14.02 -11.94 2.58
CA TYR A 11 13.33 -10.86 3.31
C TYR A 11 11.83 -11.11 3.52
N LEU A 12 11.30 -12.23 3.03
CA LEU A 12 9.86 -12.56 3.19
C LEU A 12 9.47 -12.60 4.66
N LEU A 13 10.17 -13.38 5.48
CA LEU A 13 9.89 -13.47 6.91
C LEU A 13 10.28 -12.20 7.66
N PRO A 14 11.46 -11.62 7.49
CA PRO A 14 11.81 -10.36 8.17
C PRO A 14 10.82 -9.22 7.91
N SER A 15 10.27 -9.12 6.72
CA SER A 15 9.25 -8.09 6.41
C SER A 15 7.93 -8.35 7.13
N LEU A 16 7.50 -9.60 7.27
CA LEU A 16 6.32 -9.95 8.06
C LEU A 16 6.50 -9.60 9.54
N GLU A 17 7.67 -9.90 10.07
CA GLU A 17 8.03 -9.57 11.46
C GLU A 17 8.02 -8.06 11.70
N LEU A 18 8.57 -7.28 10.76
CA LEU A 18 8.54 -5.81 10.83
C LEU A 18 7.10 -5.29 10.83
N VAL A 19 6.27 -5.74 9.91
CA VAL A 19 4.87 -5.30 9.78
C VAL A 19 4.10 -5.61 11.06
N GLU A 20 4.18 -6.83 11.55
CA GLU A 20 3.51 -7.25 12.78
C GLU A 20 3.95 -6.40 13.98
N LYS A 21 5.26 -6.22 14.15
CA LYS A 21 5.82 -5.42 15.25
C LYS A 21 5.36 -3.97 15.21
N VAL A 22 5.45 -3.33 14.05
CA VAL A 22 5.09 -1.91 13.90
C VAL A 22 3.61 -1.67 14.21
N PHE A 23 2.72 -2.49 13.69
CA PHE A 23 1.28 -2.35 13.95
C PHE A 23 0.89 -2.79 15.36
N THR A 24 1.58 -3.75 15.95
CA THR A 24 1.41 -4.10 17.37
C THR A 24 1.78 -2.91 18.26
N GLU A 25 2.90 -2.27 18.01
CA GLU A 25 3.39 -1.12 18.79
C GLU A 25 2.51 0.12 18.62
N SER A 26 1.99 0.36 17.42
CA SER A 26 1.16 1.54 17.13
C SER A 26 -0.30 1.39 17.53
N GLU A 27 -0.81 0.18 17.59
CA GLU A 27 -2.23 -0.09 17.84
C GLU A 27 -2.41 -1.17 18.91
N CYS A 28 -2.33 -2.46 18.54
CA CYS A 28 -2.44 -3.60 19.47
C CYS A 28 -1.92 -4.88 18.80
N GLU A 29 -1.73 -5.92 19.63
CA GLU A 29 -1.23 -7.22 19.16
C GLU A 29 -2.15 -7.86 18.13
N GLU A 30 -3.46 -7.78 18.33
CA GLU A 30 -4.44 -8.35 17.40
C GLU A 30 -4.33 -7.69 16.01
N ASN A 31 -4.17 -6.37 15.98
CA ASN A 31 -4.02 -5.65 14.73
C ASN A 31 -2.68 -5.93 14.05
N GLY A 32 -1.61 -6.07 14.81
CA GLY A 32 -0.32 -6.50 14.28
C GLY A 32 -0.41 -7.85 13.57
N LYS A 33 -1.07 -8.82 14.18
CA LYS A 33 -1.32 -10.14 13.59
C LYS A 33 -2.22 -10.07 12.36
N LEU A 34 -3.24 -9.22 12.40
CA LEU A 34 -4.17 -9.02 11.28
C LEU A 34 -3.43 -8.46 10.06
N VAL A 35 -2.61 -7.43 10.23
CA VAL A 35 -1.87 -6.82 9.12
C VAL A 35 -0.81 -7.78 8.57
N ARG A 36 -0.14 -8.56 9.43
CA ARG A 36 0.73 -9.64 8.99
C ARG A 36 -0.01 -10.65 8.12
N SER A 37 -1.18 -11.10 8.57
CA SER A 37 -2.04 -12.02 7.80
C SER A 37 -2.48 -11.41 6.47
N LEU A 38 -2.74 -10.11 6.44
CA LEU A 38 -3.07 -9.40 5.19
C LEU A 38 -1.92 -9.48 4.20
N VAL A 39 -0.68 -9.26 4.63
CA VAL A 39 0.49 -9.38 3.75
C VAL A 39 0.62 -10.81 3.20
N GLU A 40 0.45 -11.81 4.05
CA GLU A 40 0.47 -13.22 3.63
C GLU A 40 -0.64 -13.52 2.64
N GLU A 41 -1.85 -12.99 2.88
CA GLU A 41 -2.98 -13.14 1.97
C GLU A 41 -2.71 -12.48 0.61
N ILE A 42 -2.21 -11.25 0.59
CA ILE A 42 -1.85 -10.54 -0.65
C ILE A 42 -0.85 -11.37 -1.46
N ARG A 43 0.18 -11.91 -0.82
CA ARG A 43 1.20 -12.75 -1.47
C ARG A 43 0.63 -14.01 -2.10
N SER A 44 -0.51 -14.49 -1.64
CA SER A 44 -1.20 -15.68 -2.16
C SER A 44 -2.16 -15.39 -3.32
N LYS A 45 -2.49 -14.14 -3.57
CA LYS A 45 -3.48 -13.75 -4.57
C LYS A 45 -2.85 -13.46 -5.92
N ARG A 46 -3.65 -13.61 -6.99
CA ARG A 46 -3.23 -13.26 -8.35
C ARG A 46 -2.94 -11.79 -8.57
N PHE A 47 -3.36 -10.95 -7.64
CA PHE A 47 -3.13 -9.50 -7.65
C PHE A 47 -1.73 -9.11 -7.20
N TYR A 48 -1.00 -10.02 -6.59
CA TYR A 48 0.32 -9.79 -6.06
C TYR A 48 1.34 -9.46 -7.16
N LEU A 49 2.14 -8.42 -6.93
CA LEU A 49 3.23 -7.99 -7.79
C LEU A 49 4.52 -7.99 -6.98
N PRO A 50 5.37 -9.02 -7.08
CA PRO A 50 6.65 -9.06 -6.35
C PRO A 50 7.53 -7.84 -6.60
N GLU A 51 7.47 -7.27 -7.81
CA GLU A 51 8.24 -6.09 -8.20
C GLU A 51 7.82 -4.84 -7.42
N LEU A 52 6.57 -4.82 -6.93
CA LEU A 52 5.98 -3.69 -6.20
C LEU A 52 5.74 -3.99 -4.72
N GLU A 53 6.22 -5.10 -4.23
CA GLU A 53 6.39 -5.32 -2.80
C GLU A 53 7.80 -4.85 -2.44
N LEU A 54 7.88 -3.65 -1.85
CA LEU A 54 9.13 -2.91 -1.68
C LEU A 54 9.57 -2.89 -0.22
N ILE A 55 10.86 -3.02 -0.04
CA ILE A 55 11.50 -2.93 1.28
C ILE A 55 12.63 -1.90 1.25
N MET A 56 12.85 -1.26 2.38
CA MET A 56 14.09 -0.55 2.63
C MET A 56 14.94 -1.37 3.58
N VAL A 57 16.18 -1.60 3.21
CA VAL A 57 17.14 -2.41 3.97
C VAL A 57 18.27 -1.51 4.45
N ASP A 58 18.62 -1.64 5.72
CA ASP A 58 19.92 -1.14 6.20
C ASP A 58 20.98 -2.16 5.80
N SER A 59 21.80 -1.81 4.81
CA SER A 59 22.79 -2.72 4.24
C SER A 59 23.92 -3.09 5.21
N ASN A 60 24.16 -2.28 6.24
CA ASN A 60 25.20 -2.59 7.24
C ASN A 60 24.79 -3.73 8.17
N ALA A 61 23.50 -3.77 8.52
CA ALA A 61 22.93 -4.80 9.39
C ALA A 61 22.18 -5.90 8.63
N ASP A 62 21.98 -5.73 7.33
CA ASP A 62 21.09 -6.55 6.48
C ASP A 62 19.68 -6.66 7.08
N GLU A 63 19.17 -5.55 7.60
CA GLU A 63 17.90 -5.46 8.32
C GLU A 63 16.82 -4.73 7.50
N VAL A 64 15.62 -5.29 7.46
CA VAL A 64 14.45 -4.62 6.86
C VAL A 64 13.97 -3.55 7.83
N ILE A 65 14.00 -2.29 7.40
CA ILE A 65 13.63 -1.12 8.22
C ILE A 65 12.38 -0.40 7.71
N GLY A 66 11.94 -0.70 6.50
CA GLY A 66 10.71 -0.16 5.92
C GLY A 66 10.08 -1.12 4.94
N TYR A 67 8.78 -1.00 4.78
CA TYR A 67 7.97 -1.89 3.95
C TYR A 67 6.81 -1.12 3.33
N VAL A 68 6.54 -1.38 2.05
CA VAL A 68 5.32 -0.95 1.38
C VAL A 68 4.94 -1.96 0.32
N ASN A 69 3.64 -2.19 0.16
CA ASN A 69 3.14 -3.05 -0.90
C ASN A 69 2.16 -2.29 -1.79
N PHE A 70 2.32 -2.50 -3.10
CA PHE A 70 1.37 -2.10 -4.12
C PHE A 70 0.90 -3.37 -4.82
N ALA A 71 -0.39 -3.63 -4.81
CA ALA A 71 -0.98 -4.78 -5.51
C ALA A 71 -1.96 -4.30 -6.58
N ARG A 72 -2.22 -5.11 -7.59
CA ARG A 72 -3.28 -4.82 -8.55
C ARG A 72 -4.61 -4.68 -7.83
N PHE A 73 -5.41 -3.73 -8.27
CA PHE A 73 -6.74 -3.52 -7.71
C PHE A 73 -7.77 -3.34 -8.81
N HIS A 74 -9.02 -3.66 -8.50
CA HIS A 74 -10.12 -3.50 -9.43
C HIS A 74 -11.33 -2.86 -8.75
N LEU A 75 -12.16 -2.22 -9.56
CA LEU A 75 -13.45 -1.68 -9.14
C LEU A 75 -14.53 -2.45 -9.94
N GLY A 76 -15.19 -3.39 -9.28
CA GLY A 76 -16.19 -4.24 -9.93
C GLY A 76 -15.65 -5.09 -11.08
N GLY A 77 -14.42 -5.56 -10.99
CA GLY A 77 -13.74 -6.35 -12.01
C GLY A 77 -13.10 -5.56 -13.14
N LYS A 78 -13.06 -4.22 -13.03
CA LYS A 78 -12.46 -3.33 -14.03
C LYS A 78 -11.18 -2.69 -13.50
N TYR A 79 -10.30 -2.27 -14.42
CA TYR A 79 -9.10 -1.47 -14.16
C TYR A 79 -7.94 -2.24 -13.49
N GLU A 80 -7.96 -3.56 -13.50
CA GLU A 80 -6.95 -4.37 -12.84
C GLU A 80 -5.53 -4.15 -13.38
N ASP A 81 -5.41 -3.82 -14.67
CA ASP A 81 -4.12 -3.50 -15.30
C ASP A 81 -3.76 -2.00 -15.24
N GLU A 82 -4.58 -1.19 -14.59
CA GLU A 82 -4.43 0.26 -14.54
C GLU A 82 -4.32 0.81 -13.13
N LEU A 83 -4.91 0.11 -12.13
CA LEU A 83 -5.06 0.59 -10.76
C LEU A 83 -4.26 -0.27 -9.78
N LEU A 84 -3.56 0.39 -8.87
CA LEU A 84 -2.85 -0.23 -7.75
C LEU A 84 -3.49 0.14 -6.42
N LEU A 85 -3.51 -0.80 -5.49
CA LEU A 85 -3.83 -0.56 -4.08
C LEU A 85 -2.53 -0.47 -3.29
N LEU A 86 -2.34 0.64 -2.58
CA LEU A 86 -1.23 0.85 -1.66
C LEU A 86 -1.67 0.38 -0.27
N SER A 87 -1.13 -0.72 0.22
CA SER A 87 -1.37 -1.26 1.56
C SER A 87 -0.61 -2.57 1.78
N PRO A 88 -0.04 -2.79 2.97
CA PRO A 88 0.19 -1.82 4.04
C PRO A 88 1.51 -1.05 3.88
N VAL A 89 1.71 -0.06 4.75
CA VAL A 89 2.97 0.69 4.90
C VAL A 89 3.45 0.53 6.33
N ALA A 90 4.72 0.16 6.50
CA ALA A 90 5.32 0.03 7.82
C ALA A 90 6.75 0.57 7.83
N VAL A 91 7.10 1.30 8.86
CA VAL A 91 8.47 1.77 9.10
C VAL A 91 8.84 1.43 10.53
N LYS A 92 10.04 0.88 10.73
CA LYS A 92 10.59 0.58 12.04
C LYS A 92 10.37 1.77 12.97
N THR A 93 9.75 1.54 14.13
CA THR A 93 9.23 2.61 15.00
C THR A 93 10.26 3.67 15.34
N GLU A 94 11.47 3.26 15.70
CA GLU A 94 12.57 4.15 16.06
C GLU A 94 13.16 4.94 14.89
N LEU A 95 12.77 4.58 13.65
CA LEU A 95 13.23 5.26 12.42
C LEU A 95 12.12 6.06 11.74
N GLN A 96 10.95 6.18 12.34
CA GLN A 96 9.86 6.99 11.82
C GLN A 96 10.24 8.48 11.77
N ARG A 97 9.56 9.23 10.89
CA ARG A 97 9.82 10.66 10.63
C ARG A 97 11.22 10.94 10.04
N GLN A 98 11.81 9.96 9.36
CA GLN A 98 13.06 10.10 8.65
C GLN A 98 12.87 9.90 7.13
N HIS A 99 11.65 10.15 6.63
CA HIS A 99 11.26 10.08 5.22
C HIS A 99 11.33 8.67 4.58
N ILE A 100 11.45 7.60 5.37
CA ILE A 100 11.53 6.23 4.84
C ILE A 100 10.26 5.85 4.07
N SER A 101 9.08 6.08 4.65
CA SER A 101 7.82 5.78 3.96
C SER A 101 7.65 6.63 2.70
N LYS A 102 8.05 7.89 2.75
CA LYS A 102 8.00 8.80 1.60
C LYS A 102 8.86 8.27 0.45
N GLU A 103 10.09 7.91 0.72
CA GLU A 103 11.03 7.39 -0.30
C GLU A 103 10.53 6.07 -0.89
N LEU A 104 10.01 5.16 -0.06
CA LEU A 104 9.43 3.89 -0.51
C LEU A 104 8.21 4.10 -1.41
N ILE A 105 7.30 4.98 -1.00
CA ILE A 105 6.07 5.25 -1.74
C ILE A 105 6.40 5.93 -3.08
N GLU A 106 7.27 6.92 -3.09
CA GLU A 106 7.70 7.60 -4.33
C GLU A 106 8.42 6.63 -5.28
N TYR A 107 9.27 5.76 -4.76
CA TYR A 107 9.90 4.70 -5.56
C TYR A 107 8.84 3.78 -6.19
N GLY A 108 7.82 3.41 -5.41
CA GLY A 108 6.70 2.61 -5.89
C GLY A 108 5.88 3.30 -6.98
N PHE A 109 5.67 4.60 -6.88
CA PHE A 109 5.00 5.38 -7.93
C PHE A 109 5.76 5.30 -9.26
N GLU A 110 7.06 5.56 -9.24
CA GLU A 110 7.88 5.52 -10.45
C GLU A 110 7.91 4.11 -11.05
N LYS A 111 8.06 3.10 -10.22
CA LYS A 111 8.09 1.70 -10.68
C LYS A 111 6.73 1.24 -11.21
N GLY A 112 5.63 1.60 -10.53
CA GLY A 112 4.28 1.32 -10.99
C GLY A 112 3.98 1.97 -12.34
N LYS A 113 4.39 3.23 -12.52
CA LYS A 113 4.30 3.93 -13.79
C LYS A 113 5.08 3.22 -14.90
N MET A 114 6.31 2.79 -14.61
CA MET A 114 7.13 2.04 -15.58
C MET A 114 6.48 0.71 -15.98
N LEU A 115 5.75 0.07 -15.08
CA LEU A 115 5.02 -1.17 -15.33
C LEU A 115 3.68 -0.96 -16.06
N GLY A 116 3.30 0.29 -16.34
CA GLY A 116 2.10 0.63 -17.10
C GLY A 116 0.88 0.99 -16.27
N TYR A 117 0.98 1.05 -14.95
CA TYR A 117 -0.15 1.45 -14.10
C TYR A 117 -0.38 2.96 -14.18
N LYS A 118 -1.65 3.35 -14.08
CA LYS A 118 -2.08 4.74 -14.29
C LYS A 118 -2.43 5.47 -13.00
N ALA A 119 -2.82 4.72 -11.95
CA ALA A 119 -3.30 5.32 -10.72
C ALA A 119 -3.08 4.40 -9.51
N VAL A 120 -3.09 5.01 -8.33
CA VAL A 120 -2.98 4.33 -7.04
C VAL A 120 -4.14 4.77 -6.16
N ILE A 121 -4.73 3.82 -5.44
CA ILE A 121 -5.72 4.08 -4.40
C ILE A 121 -5.16 3.69 -3.04
N VAL A 122 -5.51 4.45 -2.00
CA VAL A 122 -5.13 4.19 -0.61
C VAL A 122 -6.30 4.51 0.31
N GLU A 123 -6.44 3.72 1.36
CA GLU A 123 -7.27 4.04 2.51
C GLU A 123 -6.34 4.43 3.66
N GLY A 124 -6.50 5.65 4.18
CA GLY A 124 -5.63 6.12 5.26
C GLY A 124 -5.95 7.53 5.71
N ASN A 125 -5.13 8.04 6.61
CA ASN A 125 -5.28 9.39 7.13
C ASN A 125 -4.90 10.42 6.05
N PRO A 126 -5.82 11.33 5.66
CA PRO A 126 -5.53 12.36 4.66
C PRO A 126 -4.30 13.22 4.99
N MET A 127 -4.04 13.46 6.27
CA MET A 127 -2.88 14.23 6.72
C MET A 127 -1.55 13.60 6.28
N ASN A 128 -1.51 12.27 6.16
CA ASN A 128 -0.31 11.54 5.76
C ASN A 128 -0.15 11.46 4.24
N TYR A 129 -1.25 11.43 3.49
CA TYR A 129 -1.21 11.12 2.06
C TYR A 129 -1.34 12.34 1.14
N ARG A 130 -1.92 13.44 1.59
CA ARG A 130 -1.97 14.69 0.81
C ARG A 130 -0.58 15.17 0.40
N SER A 131 0.39 15.11 1.30
CA SER A 131 1.77 15.51 1.02
C SER A 131 2.46 14.62 -0.02
N ARG A 132 1.89 13.45 -0.31
CA ARG A 132 2.37 12.51 -1.34
C ARG A 132 1.60 12.61 -2.64
N GLY A 133 0.75 13.63 -2.78
CA GLY A 133 0.00 13.91 -4.01
C GLY A 133 -1.35 13.20 -4.13
N PHE A 134 -1.82 12.54 -3.08
CA PHE A 134 -3.15 11.93 -3.07
C PHE A 134 -4.24 13.00 -2.89
N VAL A 135 -5.37 12.76 -3.52
CA VAL A 135 -6.59 13.57 -3.42
C VAL A 135 -7.78 12.69 -3.07
N ILE A 136 -8.86 13.30 -2.62
CA ILE A 136 -10.07 12.57 -2.23
C ILE A 136 -10.64 11.82 -3.44
N SER A 137 -10.87 10.52 -3.28
CA SER A 137 -11.30 9.64 -4.38
C SER A 137 -12.67 9.99 -4.96
N ALA A 138 -13.57 10.52 -4.12
CA ALA A 138 -14.91 10.94 -4.56
C ALA A 138 -14.88 11.99 -5.67
N ASN A 139 -13.82 12.81 -5.75
CA ASN A 139 -13.64 13.80 -6.81
C ASN A 139 -13.53 13.15 -8.21
N TYR A 140 -13.22 11.87 -8.27
CA TYR A 140 -13.09 11.09 -9.51
C TYR A 140 -14.18 10.01 -9.65
N GLY A 141 -15.24 10.09 -8.83
CA GLY A 141 -16.30 9.09 -8.87
C GLY A 141 -15.90 7.72 -8.32
N ILE A 142 -14.91 7.69 -7.43
CA ILE A 142 -14.46 6.48 -6.73
C ILE A 142 -14.91 6.60 -5.28
N THR A 143 -15.84 5.73 -4.88
CA THR A 143 -16.45 5.73 -3.55
C THR A 143 -16.34 4.36 -2.91
N ALA A 144 -16.51 4.28 -1.60
CA ALA A 144 -16.51 3.01 -0.89
C ALA A 144 -17.91 2.39 -0.91
N HIS A 145 -17.97 1.08 -1.15
CA HIS A 145 -19.19 0.31 -0.92
C HIS A 145 -19.57 0.38 0.56
N GLU A 146 -20.85 0.25 0.87
CA GLU A 146 -21.37 0.31 2.25
C GLU A 146 -20.75 -0.71 3.20
N SER A 147 -20.23 -1.82 2.68
CA SER A 147 -19.51 -2.84 3.45
C SER A 147 -18.12 -2.41 3.92
N VAL A 148 -17.58 -1.31 3.39
CA VAL A 148 -16.26 -0.81 3.75
C VAL A 148 -16.40 0.19 4.90
N GLY A 149 -15.83 -0.15 6.05
CA GLY A 149 -15.88 0.67 7.25
C GLY A 149 -14.87 1.81 7.25
N LEU A 150 -15.05 2.83 6.38
CA LEU A 150 -14.21 4.03 6.41
C LEU A 150 -14.51 4.87 7.66
N PRO A 151 -13.47 5.38 8.36
CA PRO A 151 -13.67 6.38 9.43
C PRO A 151 -14.34 7.65 8.93
N ALA A 152 -14.02 8.07 7.70
CA ALA A 152 -14.63 9.20 7.01
C ALA A 152 -14.43 9.01 5.49
N PRO A 153 -15.33 9.58 4.64
CA PRO A 153 -15.17 9.47 3.17
C PRO A 153 -13.82 9.97 2.66
N GLU A 154 -13.25 10.98 3.30
CA GLU A 154 -11.96 11.58 2.94
C GLU A 154 -10.77 10.63 3.16
N CYS A 155 -10.96 9.53 3.88
CA CYS A 155 -9.91 8.53 4.10
C CYS A 155 -9.66 7.64 2.88
N LEU A 156 -10.53 7.66 1.89
CA LEU A 156 -10.31 6.99 0.61
C LEU A 156 -9.73 8.00 -0.38
N MET A 157 -8.51 7.76 -0.80
CA MET A 157 -7.74 8.73 -1.60
C MET A 157 -7.12 8.06 -2.83
N VAL A 158 -6.91 8.86 -3.86
CA VAL A 158 -6.33 8.40 -5.13
C VAL A 158 -5.23 9.34 -5.60
N LYS A 159 -4.32 8.79 -6.41
CA LYS A 159 -3.28 9.55 -7.09
C LYS A 159 -3.11 9.03 -8.52
N ASP A 160 -3.03 9.94 -9.48
CA ASP A 160 -2.62 9.57 -10.83
C ASP A 160 -1.10 9.39 -10.91
N LEU A 161 -0.67 8.37 -11.62
CA LEU A 161 0.76 8.11 -11.89
C LEU A 161 1.20 8.73 -13.22
N VAL A 162 0.24 8.97 -14.11
CA VAL A 162 0.44 9.62 -15.40
C VAL A 162 -0.61 10.72 -15.54
N PRO A 163 -0.35 11.76 -16.34
CA PRO A 163 -1.35 12.81 -16.58
C PRO A 163 -2.67 12.22 -17.06
N GLY A 164 -3.77 12.56 -16.38
CA GLY A 164 -5.11 12.06 -16.70
C GLY A 164 -5.36 10.59 -16.34
N GLY A 165 -4.49 9.96 -15.57
CA GLY A 165 -4.59 8.54 -15.24
C GLY A 165 -5.86 8.13 -14.48
N LEU A 166 -6.50 9.07 -13.79
CA LEU A 166 -7.75 8.84 -13.04
C LEU A 166 -9.02 9.14 -13.84
N GLU A 167 -8.92 9.78 -15.00
CA GLU A 167 -10.10 10.24 -15.76
C GLU A 167 -11.01 9.11 -16.23
N SER A 168 -10.45 7.94 -16.53
CA SER A 168 -11.20 6.77 -16.99
C SER A 168 -11.53 5.77 -15.89
N ILE A 169 -11.10 6.02 -14.65
CA ILE A 169 -11.24 5.09 -13.52
C ILE A 169 -12.30 5.62 -12.55
N HIS A 170 -13.39 4.87 -12.40
CA HIS A 170 -14.47 5.18 -11.47
C HIS A 170 -15.21 3.92 -11.04
N GLY A 171 -15.90 3.98 -9.93
CA GLY A 171 -16.68 2.88 -9.38
C GLY A 171 -16.59 2.79 -7.86
N GLU A 172 -16.99 1.65 -7.33
CA GLU A 172 -16.99 1.40 -5.89
C GLU A 172 -15.82 0.50 -5.46
N VAL A 173 -15.17 0.91 -4.38
CA VAL A 173 -14.16 0.08 -3.70
C VAL A 173 -14.87 -0.96 -2.84
N CYS A 174 -14.46 -2.21 -3.00
CA CYS A 174 -14.90 -3.32 -2.19
C CYS A 174 -13.71 -4.26 -1.94
N TYR A 175 -13.59 -4.79 -0.73
CA TYR A 175 -12.47 -5.67 -0.37
C TYR A 175 -12.87 -7.15 -0.30
N THR A 176 -13.80 -7.57 -1.15
CA THR A 176 -14.30 -8.97 -1.15
C THR A 176 -13.25 -10.02 -1.49
N ASP A 177 -12.16 -9.61 -2.14
CA ASP A 177 -11.05 -10.51 -2.47
C ASP A 177 -10.15 -10.82 -1.27
N TYR A 178 -10.26 -10.06 -0.17
CA TYR A 178 -9.38 -10.19 0.99
C TYR A 178 -10.19 -10.47 2.26
N ASP A 179 -9.99 -11.65 2.82
CA ASP A 179 -10.68 -12.04 4.06
C ASP A 179 -10.26 -11.14 5.24
N CYS A 180 -9.01 -10.71 5.27
CA CYS A 180 -8.48 -9.82 6.31
C CYS A 180 -9.06 -8.40 6.26
N LEU A 181 -9.72 -8.00 5.17
CA LEU A 181 -10.31 -6.68 5.00
C LEU A 181 -11.83 -6.66 5.02
N ARG A 182 -12.48 -7.79 5.29
CA ARG A 182 -13.95 -7.92 5.38
C ARG A 182 -14.47 -7.47 6.74
#